data_40d41c3f830eb6b34192c5ec35407f6a
#
_entry.id   40d41c3f830eb6b34192c5ec35407f6a
#
_cell.length_a   1.000
_cell.length_b   1.000
_cell.length_c   1.000
_cell.angle_alpha   90.00
_cell.angle_beta   90.00
_cell.angle_gamma   90.00
#
_symmetry.space_group_name_H-M   'P 1'
#
loop_
_entity.id
_entity.type
_entity.pdbx_description
1 polymer ?
#
loop_
_entity_poly.entity_id
_entity_poly.type
_entity_poly.pdbx_seq_one_letter_code
_entity_poly.pdbx_strand_id
1 'polypeptide(L)'
;MDTTIREYQDSWEAEIKSKLEDKFSGKIEVTKTETRRVYAKVLDKADIKEICKFVHDDLSFEHINCLCGVDYPAENKMQVIYEIDNYTFYRGVILELEVDVPYDDLHIETVSDVWGGANWHERETWELFGIVFDHHPRLERLLTPDTYEFFPMRKSYKLREDKR
;
A
#
# COMPACT_ATOMS: atom_id res chain seq x y z
N MET A 1 -23.55 15.54 -5.78
CA MET A 1 -23.03 14.21 -5.33
C MET A 1 -24.12 13.59 -4.48
N ASP A 2 -24.59 12.44 -4.88
CA ASP A 2 -25.61 11.71 -4.09
C ASP A 2 -24.90 11.08 -2.88
N THR A 3 -25.13 11.66 -1.70
CA THR A 3 -24.54 11.21 -0.43
C THR A 3 -25.39 10.13 0.25
N THR A 4 -26.20 9.39 -0.53
CA THR A 4 -27.00 8.30 0.01
C THR A 4 -26.09 7.20 0.51
N ILE A 5 -26.02 7.03 1.84
CA ILE A 5 -25.30 5.94 2.47
C ILE A 5 -25.94 4.64 2.02
N ARG A 6 -25.21 3.83 1.26
CA ARG A 6 -25.67 2.51 0.82
C ARG A 6 -25.49 1.50 1.95
N GLU A 7 -26.48 0.61 2.10
CA GLU A 7 -26.28 -0.57 2.92
C GLU A 7 -25.40 -1.58 2.17
N TYR A 8 -24.57 -2.34 2.91
CA TYR A 8 -23.67 -3.34 2.35
C TYR A 8 -24.39 -4.34 1.46
N GLN A 9 -23.80 -4.67 0.33
CA GLN A 9 -24.30 -5.68 -0.63
C GLN A 9 -23.20 -6.70 -0.90
N ASP A 10 -23.52 -7.98 -0.83
CA ASP A 10 -22.57 -9.10 -1.04
C ASP A 10 -21.96 -9.14 -2.47
N SER A 11 -22.42 -8.29 -3.38
CA SER A 11 -21.89 -8.17 -4.75
C SER A 11 -20.79 -7.14 -4.91
N TRP A 12 -20.50 -6.33 -3.89
CA TRP A 12 -19.55 -5.21 -4.02
C TRP A 12 -18.12 -5.67 -4.27
N GLU A 13 -17.68 -6.74 -3.61
CA GLU A 13 -16.35 -7.30 -3.80
C GLU A 13 -16.16 -7.82 -5.23
N ALA A 14 -17.19 -8.47 -5.78
CA ALA A 14 -17.17 -8.94 -7.15
C ALA A 14 -17.19 -7.78 -8.17
N GLU A 15 -17.92 -6.71 -7.87
CA GLU A 15 -17.95 -5.49 -8.69
C GLU A 15 -16.59 -4.78 -8.67
N ILE A 16 -15.96 -4.62 -7.50
CA ILE A 16 -14.64 -4.03 -7.36
C ILE A 16 -13.61 -4.86 -8.13
N LYS A 17 -13.63 -6.18 -7.95
CA LYS A 17 -12.78 -7.10 -8.70
C LYS A 17 -12.93 -6.91 -10.21
N SER A 18 -14.15 -6.94 -10.75
CA SER A 18 -14.39 -6.79 -12.19
C SER A 18 -13.86 -5.45 -12.69
N LYS A 19 -14.12 -4.35 -11.99
CA LYS A 19 -13.66 -3.02 -12.39
C LYS A 19 -12.12 -2.91 -12.42
N LEU A 20 -11.44 -3.53 -11.46
CA LEU A 20 -9.98 -3.53 -11.40
C LEU A 20 -9.38 -4.36 -12.54
N GLU A 21 -9.86 -5.60 -12.74
CA GLU A 21 -9.35 -6.50 -13.76
C GLU A 21 -9.68 -6.01 -15.19
N ASP A 22 -10.85 -5.41 -15.40
CA ASP A 22 -11.24 -4.83 -16.70
C ASP A 22 -10.38 -3.61 -17.06
N LYS A 23 -10.14 -2.73 -16.08
CA LYS A 23 -9.35 -1.50 -16.29
C LYS A 23 -7.85 -1.78 -16.43
N PHE A 24 -7.32 -2.68 -15.60
CA PHE A 24 -5.89 -2.96 -15.49
C PHE A 24 -5.55 -4.40 -15.86
N SER A 25 -6.15 -4.90 -16.95
CA SER A 25 -5.88 -6.24 -17.46
C SER A 25 -4.38 -6.48 -17.67
N GLY A 26 -3.82 -7.50 -17.01
CA GLY A 26 -2.40 -7.84 -17.06
C GLY A 26 -1.49 -6.97 -16.19
N LYS A 27 -2.03 -6.01 -15.39
CA LYS A 27 -1.28 -5.17 -14.45
C LYS A 27 -1.64 -5.45 -13.00
N ILE A 28 -2.84 -5.99 -12.74
CA ILE A 28 -3.34 -6.34 -11.42
C ILE A 28 -3.99 -7.72 -11.45
N GLU A 29 -3.87 -8.46 -10.37
CA GLU A 29 -4.52 -9.74 -10.16
C GLU A 29 -5.27 -9.70 -8.82
N VAL A 30 -6.59 -9.92 -8.84
CA VAL A 30 -7.36 -10.08 -7.60
C VAL A 30 -7.18 -11.49 -7.09
N THR A 31 -6.35 -11.65 -6.06
CA THR A 31 -5.93 -12.94 -5.51
C THR A 31 -7.00 -13.59 -4.63
N LYS A 32 -7.81 -12.77 -3.95
CA LYS A 32 -8.83 -13.23 -3.01
C LYS A 32 -9.93 -12.20 -2.81
N THR A 33 -11.15 -12.67 -2.57
CA THR A 33 -12.26 -11.86 -2.08
C THR A 33 -12.88 -12.52 -0.84
N GLU A 34 -13.14 -11.72 0.18
CA GLU A 34 -13.83 -12.11 1.40
C GLU A 34 -14.89 -11.08 1.72
N THR A 35 -15.79 -11.39 2.64
CA THR A 35 -16.81 -10.44 3.09
C THR A 35 -16.18 -9.13 3.53
N ARG A 36 -16.49 -8.06 2.82
CA ARG A 36 -15.96 -6.70 3.00
C ARG A 36 -14.46 -6.55 2.79
N ARG A 37 -13.82 -7.48 2.05
CA ARG A 37 -12.39 -7.38 1.79
C ARG A 37 -12.04 -7.92 0.41
N VAL A 38 -11.24 -7.15 -0.32
CA VAL A 38 -10.69 -7.51 -1.62
C VAL A 38 -9.16 -7.44 -1.53
N TYR A 39 -8.50 -8.51 -1.94
CA TYR A 39 -7.03 -8.60 -1.98
C TYR A 39 -6.58 -8.63 -3.42
N ALA A 40 -5.68 -7.74 -3.77
CA ALA A 40 -5.18 -7.65 -5.13
C ALA A 40 -3.67 -7.43 -5.17
N LYS A 41 -3.00 -8.09 -6.09
CA LYS A 41 -1.58 -7.95 -6.34
C LYS A 41 -1.34 -7.09 -7.57
N VAL A 42 -0.57 -6.04 -7.41
CA VAL A 42 -0.04 -5.23 -8.52
C VAL A 42 1.20 -5.95 -9.06
N LEU A 43 1.20 -6.23 -10.36
CA LEU A 43 2.22 -7.08 -10.98
C LEU A 43 3.53 -6.35 -11.30
N ASP A 44 3.45 -5.03 -11.57
CA ASP A 44 4.61 -4.16 -11.75
C ASP A 44 4.48 -2.93 -10.84
N LYS A 45 5.51 -2.67 -10.03
CA LYS A 45 5.56 -1.50 -9.13
C LYS A 45 5.42 -0.15 -9.84
N ALA A 46 5.76 -0.08 -11.14
CA ALA A 46 5.59 1.12 -11.95
C ALA A 46 4.12 1.51 -12.14
N ASP A 47 3.19 0.55 -12.04
CA ASP A 47 1.76 0.79 -12.23
C ASP A 47 1.03 1.22 -10.96
N ILE A 48 1.68 1.15 -9.78
CA ILE A 48 1.03 1.40 -8.48
C ILE A 48 0.31 2.73 -8.40
N LYS A 49 0.94 3.79 -8.89
CA LYS A 49 0.39 5.15 -8.82
C LYS A 49 -0.86 5.33 -9.69
N GLU A 50 -0.86 4.75 -10.89
CA GLU A 50 -2.01 4.79 -11.79
C GLU A 50 -3.19 4.01 -11.18
N ILE A 51 -2.92 2.83 -10.63
CA ILE A 51 -3.91 1.99 -9.97
C ILE A 51 -4.48 2.70 -8.74
N CYS A 52 -3.65 3.28 -7.87
CA CYS A 52 -4.08 4.01 -6.70
C CYS A 52 -4.96 5.22 -7.05
N LYS A 53 -4.62 5.97 -8.10
CA LYS A 53 -5.46 7.07 -8.58
C LYS A 53 -6.84 6.58 -9.03
N PHE A 54 -6.92 5.51 -9.80
CA PHE A 54 -8.19 4.94 -10.21
C PHE A 54 -9.02 4.45 -9.00
N VAL A 55 -8.37 3.80 -8.04
CA VAL A 55 -9.02 3.33 -6.81
C VAL A 55 -9.61 4.49 -6.02
N HIS A 56 -8.88 5.61 -5.93
CA HIS A 56 -9.36 6.80 -5.25
C HIS A 56 -10.47 7.51 -6.05
N ASP A 57 -10.21 7.85 -7.31
CA ASP A 57 -11.05 8.76 -8.08
C ASP A 57 -12.30 8.08 -8.64
N ASP A 58 -12.17 6.86 -9.16
CA ASP A 58 -13.25 6.14 -9.85
C ASP A 58 -13.99 5.14 -8.94
N LEU A 59 -13.29 4.52 -7.97
CA LEU A 59 -13.89 3.60 -7.02
C LEU A 59 -14.23 4.23 -5.67
N SER A 60 -13.87 5.53 -5.47
CA SER A 60 -14.17 6.31 -4.26
C SER A 60 -13.60 5.70 -2.98
N PHE A 61 -12.41 5.12 -3.02
CA PHE A 61 -11.69 4.70 -1.83
C PHE A 61 -10.92 5.91 -1.27
N GLU A 62 -11.56 6.64 -0.38
CA GLU A 62 -11.12 7.98 0.05
C GLU A 62 -10.04 7.97 1.12
N HIS A 63 -9.84 6.83 1.79
CA HIS A 63 -8.97 6.78 2.96
C HIS A 63 -7.98 5.62 2.88
N ILE A 64 -6.72 5.92 3.19
CA ILE A 64 -5.69 4.91 3.40
C ILE A 64 -5.56 4.63 4.90
N ASN A 65 -5.87 3.41 5.31
CA ASN A 65 -5.80 2.96 6.70
C ASN A 65 -4.36 2.69 7.11
N CYS A 66 -3.64 1.99 6.24
CA CYS A 66 -2.27 1.58 6.47
C CYS A 66 -1.50 1.50 5.16
N LEU A 67 -0.23 1.87 5.20
CA LEU A 67 0.77 1.50 4.22
C LEU A 67 1.99 1.00 4.99
N CYS A 68 2.43 -0.21 4.70
CA CYS A 68 3.58 -0.78 5.40
C CYS A 68 4.44 -1.64 4.48
N GLY A 69 5.71 -1.80 4.87
CA GLY A 69 6.65 -2.71 4.22
C GLY A 69 6.66 -4.08 4.89
N VAL A 70 6.92 -5.11 4.10
CA VAL A 70 7.21 -6.47 4.59
C VAL A 70 8.49 -6.96 3.92
N ASP A 71 9.36 -7.60 4.72
CA ASP A 71 10.66 -8.08 4.25
C ASP A 71 10.63 -9.58 3.97
N TYR A 72 10.90 -9.99 2.71
CA TYR A 72 10.96 -11.38 2.23
C TYR A 72 12.37 -11.74 1.72
N PRO A 73 13.36 -11.94 2.62
CA PRO A 73 14.73 -12.20 2.21
C PRO A 73 14.90 -13.49 1.41
N ALA A 74 14.07 -14.50 1.66
CA ALA A 74 14.10 -15.76 0.92
C ALA A 74 13.70 -15.60 -0.57
N GLU A 75 12.92 -14.54 -0.88
CA GLU A 75 12.46 -14.22 -2.23
C GLU A 75 13.22 -13.05 -2.84
N ASN A 76 14.24 -12.53 -2.15
CA ASN A 76 15.06 -11.38 -2.55
C ASN A 76 14.22 -10.13 -2.90
N LYS A 77 13.17 -9.88 -2.10
CA LYS A 77 12.26 -8.75 -2.29
C LYS A 77 11.76 -8.20 -0.98
N MET A 78 11.26 -6.99 -1.04
CA MET A 78 10.28 -6.44 -0.12
C MET A 78 8.92 -6.37 -0.78
N GLN A 79 7.89 -6.19 0.02
CA GLN A 79 6.52 -5.97 -0.45
C GLN A 79 5.99 -4.72 0.25
N VAL A 80 5.27 -3.88 -0.47
CA VAL A 80 4.49 -2.78 0.12
C VAL A 80 3.03 -3.18 0.08
N ILE A 81 2.37 -3.06 1.22
CA ILE A 81 0.95 -3.35 1.39
C ILE A 81 0.22 -2.03 1.64
N TYR A 82 -0.85 -1.81 0.91
CA TYR A 82 -1.75 -0.67 1.04
C TYR A 82 -3.12 -1.17 1.48
N GLU A 83 -3.56 -0.86 2.68
CA GLU A 83 -4.95 -1.05 3.11
C GLU A 83 -5.73 0.24 2.93
N ILE A 84 -6.75 0.18 2.07
CA ILE A 84 -7.53 1.34 1.63
C ILE A 84 -9.00 1.05 1.90
N ASP A 85 -9.72 2.07 2.34
CA ASP A 85 -11.09 1.90 2.83
C ASP A 85 -12.04 2.90 2.15
N ASN A 86 -13.29 2.52 2.06
CA ASN A 86 -14.36 3.28 1.43
C ASN A 86 -15.46 3.62 2.46
N TYR A 87 -15.70 4.92 2.64
CA TYR A 87 -16.70 5.41 3.58
C TYR A 87 -18.03 5.79 2.92
N THR A 88 -18.05 5.92 1.61
CA THR A 88 -19.21 6.41 0.87
C THR A 88 -19.87 5.32 0.04
N PHE A 89 -19.30 4.96 -1.10
CA PHE A 89 -19.96 4.11 -2.10
C PHE A 89 -19.95 2.62 -1.74
N TYR A 90 -18.75 2.07 -1.41
CA TYR A 90 -18.57 0.67 -0.98
C TYR A 90 -18.31 0.59 0.54
N ARG A 91 -19.13 1.26 1.30
CA ARG A 91 -18.91 1.53 2.71
C ARG A 91 -18.53 0.30 3.53
N GLY A 92 -17.33 0.40 4.15
CA GLY A 92 -16.77 -0.63 5.00
C GLY A 92 -16.19 -1.82 4.24
N VAL A 93 -15.97 -1.68 2.92
CA VAL A 93 -15.13 -2.60 2.16
C VAL A 93 -13.71 -2.09 2.21
N ILE A 94 -12.77 -2.97 2.53
CA ILE A 94 -11.34 -2.72 2.52
C ILE A 94 -10.76 -3.34 1.24
N LEU A 95 -9.99 -2.55 0.51
CA LEU A 95 -9.15 -3.03 -0.58
C LEU A 95 -7.71 -3.08 -0.10
N GLU A 96 -7.10 -4.26 -0.18
CA GLU A 96 -5.68 -4.46 0.08
C GLU A 96 -4.95 -4.61 -1.25
N LEU A 97 -3.99 -3.71 -1.51
CA LEU A 97 -3.09 -3.81 -2.65
C LEU A 97 -1.72 -4.23 -2.17
N GLU A 98 -1.16 -5.26 -2.78
CA GLU A 98 0.20 -5.74 -2.55
C GLU A 98 1.06 -5.46 -3.78
N VAL A 99 2.29 -4.98 -3.57
CA VAL A 99 3.25 -4.79 -4.66
C VAL A 99 4.64 -5.23 -4.24
N ASP A 100 5.28 -6.05 -5.08
CA ASP A 100 6.64 -6.51 -4.85
C ASP A 100 7.66 -5.45 -5.26
N VAL A 101 8.66 -5.23 -4.41
CA VAL A 101 9.77 -4.30 -4.62
C VAL A 101 11.08 -5.09 -4.48
N PRO A 102 11.78 -5.38 -5.58
CA PRO A 102 13.02 -6.16 -5.57
C PRO A 102 14.13 -5.48 -4.74
N TYR A 103 15.01 -6.26 -4.12
CA TYR A 103 16.10 -5.73 -3.28
C TYR A 103 17.13 -4.92 -4.07
N ASP A 104 17.30 -5.20 -5.35
CA ASP A 104 18.21 -4.48 -6.25
C ASP A 104 17.62 -3.16 -6.75
N ASP A 105 16.32 -2.93 -6.54
CA ASP A 105 15.65 -1.68 -6.88
C ASP A 105 14.52 -1.37 -5.87
N LEU A 106 14.91 -0.89 -4.67
CA LEU A 106 14.02 -0.55 -3.57
C LEU A 106 13.32 0.82 -3.76
N HIS A 107 12.94 1.14 -4.98
CA HIS A 107 12.25 2.36 -5.35
C HIS A 107 10.82 2.07 -5.80
N ILE A 108 9.87 2.91 -5.38
CA ILE A 108 8.47 2.85 -5.76
C ILE A 108 7.89 4.27 -5.78
N GLU A 109 6.92 4.53 -6.66
CA GLU A 109 6.25 5.84 -6.71
C GLU A 109 5.45 6.15 -5.45
N THR A 110 5.54 7.40 -4.98
CA THR A 110 4.70 7.89 -3.88
C THR A 110 3.23 7.95 -4.26
N VAL A 111 2.36 7.67 -3.30
CA VAL A 111 0.91 7.88 -3.40
C VAL A 111 0.42 8.96 -2.43
N SER A 112 1.34 9.74 -1.86
CA SER A 112 1.01 10.83 -0.93
C SER A 112 0.24 11.99 -1.57
N ASP A 113 0.25 12.10 -2.89
CA ASP A 113 -0.59 13.03 -3.66
C ASP A 113 -2.01 12.47 -3.94
N VAL A 114 -2.20 11.18 -3.76
CA VAL A 114 -3.52 10.52 -3.84
C VAL A 114 -4.21 10.57 -2.47
N TRP A 115 -3.50 10.10 -1.45
CA TRP A 115 -3.98 10.14 -0.06
C TRP A 115 -2.98 10.89 0.82
N GLY A 116 -3.38 12.02 1.38
CA GLY A 116 -2.51 12.80 2.27
C GLY A 116 -1.98 12.02 3.48
N GLY A 117 -2.73 11.03 3.96
CA GLY A 117 -2.33 10.12 5.04
C GLY A 117 -1.13 9.24 4.67
N ALA A 118 -0.99 8.86 3.41
CA ALA A 118 0.12 8.05 2.93
C ALA A 118 1.49 8.69 3.20
N ASN A 119 1.57 10.02 3.24
CA ASN A 119 2.82 10.76 3.52
C ASN A 119 3.52 10.23 4.78
N TRP A 120 2.77 10.02 5.87
CA TRP A 120 3.34 9.54 7.13
C TRP A 120 3.73 8.07 7.08
N HIS A 121 2.90 7.24 6.48
CA HIS A 121 3.15 5.81 6.33
C HIS A 121 4.34 5.52 5.40
N GLU A 122 4.50 6.28 4.32
CA GLU A 122 5.63 6.17 3.39
C GLU A 122 6.94 6.53 4.08
N ARG A 123 6.97 7.61 4.87
CA ARG A 123 8.14 8.01 5.66
C ARG A 123 8.52 6.95 6.68
N GLU A 124 7.54 6.38 7.40
CA GLU A 124 7.75 5.29 8.35
C GLU A 124 8.29 4.04 7.64
N THR A 125 7.69 3.65 6.53
CA THR A 125 8.13 2.49 5.74
C THR A 125 9.53 2.69 5.18
N TRP A 126 9.85 3.86 4.65
CA TRP A 126 11.21 4.20 4.23
C TRP A 126 12.19 4.11 5.39
N GLU A 127 11.87 4.71 6.52
CA GLU A 127 12.74 4.74 7.69
C GLU A 127 13.05 3.35 8.25
N LEU A 128 12.04 2.47 8.30
CA LEU A 128 12.14 1.17 8.95
C LEU A 128 12.64 0.06 8.02
N PHE A 129 12.35 0.13 6.72
CA PHE A 129 12.70 -0.89 5.72
C PHE A 129 13.68 -0.43 4.65
N GLY A 130 13.80 0.88 4.41
CA GLY A 130 14.66 1.45 3.36
C GLY A 130 14.06 1.38 1.96
N ILE A 131 12.74 1.28 1.85
CA ILE A 131 12.02 1.43 0.58
C ILE A 131 11.90 2.92 0.29
N VAL A 132 12.39 3.37 -0.85
CA VAL A 132 12.38 4.78 -1.25
C VAL A 132 11.12 5.08 -2.04
N PHE A 133 10.36 6.07 -1.58
CA PHE A 133 9.16 6.54 -2.29
C PHE A 133 9.53 7.73 -3.18
N ASP A 134 9.65 7.47 -4.48
CA ASP A 134 10.07 8.47 -5.45
C ASP A 134 9.03 9.60 -5.54
N HIS A 135 9.51 10.83 -5.68
CA HIS A 135 8.70 12.06 -5.70
C HIS A 135 7.91 12.34 -4.42
N HIS A 136 8.24 11.67 -3.31
CA HIS A 136 7.65 12.01 -2.02
C HIS A 136 8.07 13.45 -1.61
N PRO A 137 7.11 14.31 -1.21
CA PRO A 137 7.39 15.74 -1.00
C PRO A 137 8.36 16.01 0.16
N ARG A 138 8.49 15.07 1.11
CA ARG A 138 9.32 15.24 2.29
C ARG A 138 9.68 13.89 2.91
N LEU A 139 10.60 13.15 2.31
CA LEU A 139 11.06 11.85 2.81
C LEU A 139 12.12 12.02 3.91
N GLU A 140 11.67 12.24 5.14
CA GLU A 140 12.49 12.46 6.34
C GLU A 140 12.09 11.49 7.45
N ARG A 141 13.01 11.19 8.37
CA ARG A 141 12.77 10.30 9.51
C ARG A 141 11.67 10.82 10.44
N LEU A 142 10.94 9.92 11.07
CA LEU A 142 9.85 10.19 12.01
C LEU A 142 10.16 9.71 13.42
N LEU A 143 10.69 8.49 13.54
CA LEU A 143 10.77 7.75 14.80
C LEU A 143 12.21 7.62 15.29
N THR A 144 13.18 7.58 14.38
CA THR A 144 14.59 7.40 14.70
C THR A 144 15.36 8.71 14.52
N PRO A 145 16.48 8.90 15.23
CA PRO A 145 17.34 10.07 15.03
C PRO A 145 17.85 10.18 13.60
N ASP A 146 18.10 11.41 13.12
CA ASP A 146 18.60 11.66 11.75
C ASP A 146 19.95 10.98 11.47
N THR A 147 20.72 10.69 12.50
CA THR A 147 22.00 9.97 12.43
C THR A 147 21.87 8.45 12.36
N TYR A 148 20.65 7.92 12.36
CA TYR A 148 20.44 6.47 12.37
C TYR A 148 20.57 5.91 10.96
N GLU A 149 21.55 5.03 10.72
CA GLU A 149 21.91 4.52 9.38
C GLU A 149 21.34 3.13 9.07
N PHE A 150 20.52 2.56 9.98
CA PHE A 150 20.02 1.19 9.86
C PHE A 150 18.52 1.15 9.59
N PHE A 151 18.06 -0.02 9.12
CA PHE A 151 16.64 -0.30 8.89
C PHE A 151 16.16 -1.39 9.86
N PRO A 152 15.57 -1.00 11.00
CA PRO A 152 15.37 -1.91 12.14
C PRO A 152 14.30 -2.98 11.91
N MET A 153 13.44 -2.84 10.90
CA MET A 153 12.41 -3.84 10.59
C MET A 153 12.83 -4.86 9.53
N ARG A 154 14.03 -4.72 8.95
CA ARG A 154 14.58 -5.77 8.07
C ARG A 154 14.91 -7.02 8.87
N LYS A 155 14.65 -8.21 8.30
CA LYS A 155 14.98 -9.51 8.93
C LYS A 155 16.47 -9.70 9.18
N SER A 156 17.31 -9.00 8.42
CA SER A 156 18.78 -8.99 8.61
C SER A 156 19.26 -8.13 9.78
N TYR A 157 18.39 -7.24 10.32
CA TYR A 157 18.75 -6.38 11.45
C TYR A 157 18.89 -7.19 12.75
N LYS A 158 19.98 -6.97 13.47
CA LYS A 158 20.25 -7.60 14.76
C LYS A 158 20.24 -6.56 15.85
N LEU A 159 19.41 -6.74 16.85
CA LEU A 159 19.46 -5.93 18.07
C LEU A 159 20.82 -6.14 18.76
N ARG A 160 21.40 -5.06 19.30
CA ARG A 160 22.57 -5.17 20.16
C ARG A 160 22.21 -5.98 21.37
N GLU A 161 22.95 -7.06 21.60
CA GLU A 161 22.87 -7.78 22.88
C GLU A 161 23.41 -6.84 23.97
N ASP A 162 22.56 -6.56 24.96
CA ASP A 162 22.99 -5.89 26.19
C ASP A 162 24.00 -6.81 26.88
N LYS A 163 25.28 -6.47 26.78
CA LYS A 163 26.30 -7.11 27.63
C LYS A 163 26.11 -6.60 29.04
N ARG A 164 25.22 -7.25 29.79
CA ARG A 164 25.16 -7.11 31.26
C ARG A 164 26.34 -7.78 31.91
#